data_f4f8cd77b891902a56f99b1189f36df0
#
_entry.id   f4f8cd77b891902a56f99b1189f36df0
#
_cell.length_a   1.000
_cell.length_b   1.000
_cell.length_c   1.000
_cell.angle_alpha   90.00
_cell.angle_beta   90.00
_cell.angle_gamma   90.00
#
_symmetry.space_group_name_H-M   'P 1'
#
loop_
_entity.id
_entity.type
_entity.pdbx_description
1 polymer ?
#
loop_
_entity_poly.entity_id
_entity_poly.type
_entity_poly.pdbx_seq_one_letter_code
_entity_poly.pdbx_strand_id
1 'polypeptide(L)'
;MKIRSAIILGIVSLFGTTAFAQDYPKIEIPMYYSYMRFNPQNSNIVSSFSLNGGGGGITFFFNHFLGITAEFNGYGSTTQTFTFPAVANSPCPLGCRVRSSGDLFTYNFGPVLKYRVGKWQPFVEALGGGAHSNTYSNLASACALSCTGTLTPSNNAATFIIGGGLDIPLTHGISIRPVQVDYVLTRFGNNFTQGNNNQNNLRYNGGIVFHF
;
A
#
# COMPACT_ATOMS: atom_id res chain seq x y z
N MET A 1 0.19 32.88 -8.92
CA MET A 1 -0.55 32.25 -7.82
C MET A 1 -2.08 32.13 -8.05
N LYS A 2 -2.69 32.90 -8.94
CA LYS A 2 -4.16 32.92 -9.19
C LYS A 2 -4.69 31.78 -10.07
N ILE A 3 -3.87 31.16 -10.92
CA ILE A 3 -4.31 30.12 -11.87
C ILE A 3 -4.50 28.76 -11.18
N ARG A 4 -3.67 28.44 -10.16
CA ARG A 4 -3.78 27.16 -9.42
C ARG A 4 -5.06 27.06 -8.58
N SER A 5 -5.52 28.17 -8.03
CA SER A 5 -6.79 28.21 -7.25
C SER A 5 -8.03 28.07 -8.13
N ALA A 6 -7.98 28.59 -9.36
CA ALA A 6 -9.10 28.46 -10.31
C ALA A 6 -9.28 27.02 -10.82
N ILE A 7 -8.19 26.27 -10.97
CA ILE A 7 -8.25 24.87 -11.40
C ILE A 7 -8.85 23.98 -10.32
N ILE A 8 -8.48 24.20 -9.05
CA ILE A 8 -9.04 23.45 -7.91
C ILE A 8 -10.53 23.73 -7.73
N LEU A 9 -10.95 24.98 -7.88
CA LEU A 9 -12.36 25.36 -7.80
C LEU A 9 -13.18 24.79 -8.97
N GLY A 10 -12.60 24.72 -10.17
CA GLY A 10 -13.22 24.12 -11.36
C GLY A 10 -13.44 22.61 -11.25
N ILE A 11 -12.53 21.90 -10.59
CA ILE A 11 -12.65 20.45 -10.37
C ILE A 11 -13.75 20.15 -9.35
N VAL A 12 -13.87 20.94 -8.29
CA VAL A 12 -14.90 20.76 -7.26
C VAL A 12 -16.31 21.03 -7.79
N SER A 13 -16.46 21.98 -8.73
CA SER A 13 -17.78 22.31 -9.32
C SER A 13 -18.29 21.27 -10.33
N LEU A 14 -17.41 20.47 -10.95
CA LEU A 14 -17.84 19.41 -11.89
C LEU A 14 -18.46 18.18 -11.19
N PHE A 15 -18.22 17.99 -9.90
CA PHE A 15 -18.77 16.86 -9.14
C PHE A 15 -20.14 17.12 -8.52
N GLY A 16 -20.66 18.36 -8.62
CA GLY A 16 -21.84 18.79 -7.87
C GLY A 16 -23.21 18.48 -8.51
N THR A 17 -23.30 17.96 -9.74
CA THR A 17 -24.59 18.04 -10.48
C THR A 17 -25.25 16.71 -10.83
N THR A 18 -24.75 15.54 -10.40
CA THR A 18 -25.32 14.24 -10.79
C THR A 18 -25.86 13.36 -9.67
N ALA A 19 -26.04 13.88 -8.45
CA ALA A 19 -26.29 13.07 -7.25
C ALA A 19 -27.76 12.72 -6.96
N PHE A 20 -28.75 13.12 -7.77
CA PHE A 20 -30.15 13.10 -7.35
C PHE A 20 -31.04 11.97 -7.91
N ALA A 21 -30.51 10.98 -8.61
CA ALA A 21 -31.37 9.94 -9.21
C ALA A 21 -30.83 8.51 -9.09
N GLN A 22 -30.00 8.20 -8.11
CA GLN A 22 -29.42 6.85 -8.03
C GLN A 22 -29.62 6.21 -6.66
N ASP A 23 -30.10 4.98 -6.66
CA ASP A 23 -30.32 4.17 -5.44
C ASP A 23 -29.03 3.79 -4.70
N TYR A 24 -27.84 4.11 -5.23
CA TYR A 24 -26.54 3.85 -4.61
C TYR A 24 -25.50 4.87 -5.05
N PRO A 25 -24.49 5.17 -4.20
CA PRO A 25 -23.38 6.05 -4.58
C PRO A 25 -22.52 5.39 -5.65
N LYS A 26 -22.26 6.10 -6.74
CA LYS A 26 -21.40 5.63 -7.83
C LYS A 26 -19.93 5.81 -7.54
N ILE A 27 -19.59 6.82 -6.77
CA ILE A 27 -18.22 7.13 -6.43
C ILE A 27 -18.05 7.03 -4.92
N GLU A 28 -17.06 6.30 -4.49
CA GLU A 28 -16.62 6.24 -3.10
C GLU A 28 -15.16 6.64 -3.00
N ILE A 29 -14.85 7.45 -1.99
CA ILE A 29 -13.50 7.91 -1.70
C ILE A 29 -13.13 7.45 -0.29
N PRO A 30 -12.51 6.27 -0.13
CA PRO A 30 -11.96 5.83 1.15
C PRO A 30 -10.71 6.62 1.51
N MET A 31 -10.60 6.98 2.79
CA MET A 31 -9.39 7.53 3.42
C MET A 31 -9.17 6.79 4.73
N TYR A 32 -7.98 6.25 4.95
CA TYR A 32 -7.74 5.39 6.09
C TYR A 32 -6.29 5.46 6.60
N TYR A 33 -6.14 5.15 7.87
CA TYR A 33 -4.87 4.75 8.46
C TYR A 33 -4.57 3.30 8.08
N SER A 34 -3.32 3.02 7.77
CA SER A 34 -2.86 1.71 7.34
C SER A 34 -1.71 1.21 8.20
N TYR A 35 -1.87 0.01 8.74
CA TYR A 35 -0.83 -0.75 9.42
C TYR A 35 -0.51 -1.99 8.63
N MET A 36 0.76 -2.19 8.26
CA MET A 36 1.20 -3.37 7.52
C MET A 36 2.30 -4.11 8.26
N ARG A 37 2.08 -5.40 8.49
CA ARG A 37 3.11 -6.32 8.96
C ARG A 37 3.86 -6.86 7.77
N PHE A 38 5.09 -6.41 7.62
CA PHE A 38 5.99 -6.80 6.55
C PHE A 38 6.78 -8.04 6.96
N ASN A 39 6.66 -9.12 6.18
CA ASN A 39 7.33 -10.39 6.43
C ASN A 39 8.29 -10.71 5.29
N PRO A 40 9.57 -10.37 5.44
CA PRO A 40 10.59 -10.72 4.45
C PRO A 40 10.77 -12.24 4.42
N GLN A 41 10.94 -12.80 3.25
CA GLN A 41 11.08 -14.26 3.08
C GLN A 41 12.39 -14.80 3.68
N ASN A 42 13.44 -13.97 3.79
CA ASN A 42 14.71 -14.33 4.39
C ASN A 42 14.83 -13.74 5.80
N SER A 43 14.26 -14.44 6.78
CA SER A 43 14.30 -14.05 8.21
C SER A 43 15.70 -14.03 8.81
N ASN A 44 16.68 -14.66 8.17
CA ASN A 44 18.07 -14.67 8.62
C ASN A 44 18.79 -13.32 8.41
N ILE A 45 18.31 -12.51 7.45
CA ILE A 45 18.91 -11.21 7.13
C ILE A 45 18.06 -10.06 7.70
N VAL A 46 16.74 -10.19 7.63
CA VAL A 46 15.80 -9.15 8.06
C VAL A 46 14.68 -9.78 8.87
N SER A 47 14.52 -9.32 10.11
CA SER A 47 13.36 -9.67 10.92
C SER A 47 12.10 -9.02 10.37
N SER A 48 10.93 -9.64 10.59
CA SER A 48 9.65 -9.01 10.25
C SER A 48 9.48 -7.69 11.02
N PHE A 49 8.95 -6.67 10.36
CA PHE A 49 8.76 -5.35 10.92
C PHE A 49 7.39 -4.78 10.56
N SER A 50 7.01 -3.73 11.27
CA SER A 50 5.72 -3.09 11.06
C SER A 50 5.90 -1.74 10.37
N LEU A 51 5.05 -1.46 9.41
CA LEU A 51 4.95 -0.19 8.70
C LEU A 51 3.64 0.48 9.09
N ASN A 52 3.74 1.76 9.42
CA ASN A 52 2.60 2.62 9.72
C ASN A 52 2.49 3.67 8.63
N GLY A 53 1.28 3.92 8.20
CA GLY A 53 1.05 4.86 7.13
C GLY A 53 -0.40 5.26 7.00
N GLY A 54 -0.72 5.80 5.86
CA GLY A 54 -2.07 6.14 5.48
C GLY A 54 -2.27 5.93 4.00
N GLY A 55 -3.51 5.87 3.63
CA GLY A 55 -3.88 5.70 2.24
C GLY A 55 -5.26 6.20 1.96
N GLY A 56 -5.62 6.05 0.73
CA GLY A 56 -6.94 6.36 0.23
C GLY A 56 -7.07 5.90 -1.20
N GLY A 57 -8.24 6.11 -1.74
CA GLY A 57 -8.50 5.69 -3.10
C GLY A 57 -9.72 6.34 -3.69
N ILE A 58 -10.06 5.89 -4.87
CA ILE A 58 -11.30 6.20 -5.54
C ILE A 58 -11.88 4.91 -6.10
N THR A 59 -13.14 4.67 -5.80
CA THR A 59 -13.89 3.52 -6.28
C THR A 59 -15.06 4.00 -7.13
N PHE A 60 -15.19 3.45 -8.32
CA PHE A 60 -16.32 3.68 -9.20
C PHE A 60 -17.14 2.40 -9.31
N PHE A 61 -18.45 2.47 -9.01
CA PHE A 61 -19.38 1.37 -9.09
C PHE A 61 -20.17 1.40 -10.41
N PHE A 62 -20.11 0.29 -11.13
CA PHE A 62 -20.89 0.08 -12.36
C PHE A 62 -22.35 -0.29 -12.06
N ASN A 63 -22.54 -0.99 -10.93
CA ASN A 63 -23.85 -1.40 -10.42
C ASN A 63 -23.83 -1.48 -8.88
N HIS A 64 -24.91 -1.93 -8.27
CA HIS A 64 -25.06 -2.04 -6.79
C HIS A 64 -23.93 -2.83 -6.09
N PHE A 65 -23.25 -3.72 -6.79
CA PHE A 65 -22.32 -4.68 -6.18
C PHE A 65 -20.89 -4.56 -6.71
N LEU A 66 -20.75 -4.31 -8.02
CA LEU A 66 -19.46 -4.37 -8.72
C LEU A 66 -18.92 -2.99 -9.02
N GLY A 67 -17.70 -2.75 -8.64
CA GLY A 67 -16.94 -1.55 -8.96
C GLY A 67 -15.49 -1.86 -9.32
N ILE A 68 -14.78 -0.80 -9.65
CA ILE A 68 -13.33 -0.79 -9.81
C ILE A 68 -12.75 0.26 -8.88
N THR A 69 -11.66 -0.06 -8.21
CA THR A 69 -10.98 0.86 -7.30
C THR A 69 -9.54 1.11 -7.72
N ALA A 70 -9.08 2.33 -7.51
CA ALA A 70 -7.68 2.70 -7.53
C ALA A 70 -7.29 3.13 -6.11
N GLU A 71 -6.24 2.54 -5.58
CA GLU A 71 -5.80 2.70 -4.20
C GLU A 71 -4.35 3.14 -4.13
N PHE A 72 -4.04 4.08 -3.26
CA PHE A 72 -2.71 4.63 -3.03
C PHE A 72 -2.41 4.61 -1.54
N ASN A 73 -1.23 4.08 -1.17
CA ASN A 73 -0.79 4.03 0.22
C ASN A 73 0.64 4.53 0.34
N GLY A 74 0.88 5.32 1.38
CA GLY A 74 2.20 5.78 1.78
C GLY A 74 2.50 5.32 3.20
N TYR A 75 3.68 4.70 3.38
CA TYR A 75 4.17 4.26 4.69
C TYR A 75 5.42 5.05 5.01
N GLY A 76 5.44 5.61 6.23
CA GLY A 76 6.53 6.43 6.70
C GLY A 76 7.79 5.63 6.96
N SER A 77 8.88 6.37 7.02
CA SER A 77 10.22 5.84 7.21
C SER A 77 10.32 5.05 8.52
N THR A 78 10.64 3.77 8.40
CA THR A 78 10.93 2.91 9.54
C THR A 78 12.39 2.48 9.47
N THR A 79 13.16 2.75 10.53
CA THR A 79 14.56 2.32 10.60
C THR A 79 14.64 0.82 10.84
N GLN A 80 15.26 0.11 9.93
CA GLN A 80 15.49 -1.33 10.01
C GLN A 80 16.97 -1.64 10.16
N THR A 81 17.28 -2.71 10.91
CA THR A 81 18.64 -3.21 11.05
C THR A 81 18.78 -4.48 10.23
N PHE A 82 19.67 -4.44 9.25
CA PHE A 82 20.02 -5.58 8.42
C PHE A 82 21.30 -6.19 9.00
N THR A 83 21.30 -7.50 9.22
CA THR A 83 22.45 -8.23 9.71
C THR A 83 22.90 -9.21 8.62
N PHE A 84 24.09 -9.01 8.11
CA PHE A 84 24.69 -9.90 7.14
C PHE A 84 25.69 -10.81 7.88
N PRO A 85 25.52 -12.14 7.82
CA PRO A 85 26.48 -13.06 8.43
C PRO A 85 27.83 -12.99 7.71
N ALA A 86 28.89 -13.32 8.43
CA ALA A 86 30.23 -13.47 7.85
C ALA A 86 30.23 -14.70 6.94
N VAL A 87 30.32 -14.51 5.64
CA VAL A 87 30.41 -15.58 4.64
C VAL A 87 31.52 -15.23 3.67
N ALA A 88 32.51 -16.13 3.56
CA ALA A 88 33.59 -15.97 2.58
C ALA A 88 32.99 -15.82 1.16
N ASN A 89 33.55 -14.91 0.36
CA ASN A 89 33.08 -14.56 -0.97
C ASN A 89 31.69 -13.88 -1.03
N SER A 90 31.17 -13.38 0.10
CA SER A 90 29.99 -12.50 0.13
C SER A 90 30.40 -11.02 0.05
N PRO A 91 29.46 -10.13 -0.26
CA PRO A 91 29.71 -8.68 -0.20
C PRO A 91 30.22 -8.19 1.17
N CYS A 92 29.96 -8.95 2.25
CA CYS A 92 30.40 -8.65 3.62
C CYS A 92 31.13 -9.84 4.22
N PRO A 93 32.41 -10.12 3.85
CA PRO A 93 33.11 -11.34 4.27
C PRO A 93 33.33 -11.42 5.77
N LEU A 94 33.39 -10.31 6.50
CA LEU A 94 33.52 -10.23 7.96
C LEU A 94 32.15 -10.12 8.67
N GLY A 95 31.05 -10.14 7.93
CA GLY A 95 29.74 -9.81 8.46
C GLY A 95 29.58 -8.30 8.68
N CYS A 96 28.39 -7.80 8.54
CA CYS A 96 28.10 -6.40 8.85
C CYS A 96 26.67 -6.22 9.39
N ARG A 97 26.48 -5.17 10.15
CA ARG A 97 25.17 -4.73 10.63
C ARG A 97 24.94 -3.31 10.15
N VAL A 98 23.95 -3.14 9.30
CA VAL A 98 23.61 -1.85 8.67
C VAL A 98 22.22 -1.42 9.10
N ARG A 99 22.09 -0.16 9.50
CA ARG A 99 20.78 0.46 9.69
C ARG A 99 20.39 1.20 8.44
N SER A 100 19.21 0.90 7.92
CA SER A 100 18.61 1.63 6.79
C SER A 100 17.20 2.07 7.15
N SER A 101 16.85 3.26 6.72
CA SER A 101 15.50 3.79 6.80
C SER A 101 14.98 4.02 5.39
N GLY A 102 13.68 3.85 5.19
CA GLY A 102 13.10 4.08 3.89
C GLY A 102 11.59 4.11 3.93
N ASP A 103 11.04 4.72 2.91
CA ASP A 103 9.62 4.86 2.70
C ASP A 103 9.14 3.79 1.72
N LEU A 104 7.86 3.43 1.86
CA LEU A 104 7.18 2.54 0.93
C LEU A 104 5.94 3.25 0.42
N PHE A 105 5.82 3.33 -0.89
CA PHE A 105 4.62 3.81 -1.57
C PHE A 105 4.05 2.70 -2.44
N THR A 106 2.72 2.50 -2.39
CA THR A 106 2.03 1.50 -3.21
C THR A 106 0.89 2.14 -3.99
N TYR A 107 0.68 1.66 -5.22
CA TYR A 107 -0.42 2.04 -6.08
C TYR A 107 -1.01 0.76 -6.70
N ASN A 108 -2.31 0.57 -6.49
CA ASN A 108 -2.98 -0.66 -6.90
C ASN A 108 -4.36 -0.33 -7.48
N PHE A 109 -4.83 -1.16 -8.38
CA PHE A 109 -6.15 -1.02 -8.97
C PHE A 109 -6.73 -2.39 -9.30
N GLY A 110 -8.05 -2.48 -9.26
CA GLY A 110 -8.74 -3.73 -9.57
C GLY A 110 -10.20 -3.73 -9.16
N PRO A 111 -10.88 -4.87 -9.33
CA PRO A 111 -12.28 -5.01 -9.01
C PRO A 111 -12.54 -5.04 -7.50
N VAL A 112 -13.70 -4.50 -7.13
CA VAL A 112 -14.27 -4.57 -5.80
C VAL A 112 -15.71 -5.05 -5.91
N LEU A 113 -16.09 -5.95 -5.00
CA LEU A 113 -17.47 -6.39 -4.81
C LEU A 113 -17.92 -5.93 -3.44
N LYS A 114 -19.01 -5.16 -3.39
CA LYS A 114 -19.58 -4.62 -2.16
C LYS A 114 -21.03 -5.00 -2.05
N TYR A 115 -21.40 -5.56 -0.91
CA TYR A 115 -22.79 -5.94 -0.63
C TYR A 115 -23.44 -4.88 0.26
N ARG A 116 -24.42 -4.14 -0.29
CA ARG A 116 -25.09 -3.03 0.37
C ARG A 116 -26.45 -3.47 0.91
N VAL A 117 -26.48 -4.02 2.11
CA VAL A 117 -27.74 -4.39 2.79
C VAL A 117 -27.75 -3.83 4.21
N GLY A 118 -28.64 -2.86 4.42
CA GLY A 118 -28.83 -2.25 5.73
C GLY A 118 -27.61 -1.49 6.26
N LYS A 119 -27.33 -1.68 7.55
CA LYS A 119 -26.25 -0.96 8.26
C LYS A 119 -24.86 -1.57 8.05
N TRP A 120 -24.75 -2.73 7.42
CA TRP A 120 -23.49 -3.45 7.25
C TRP A 120 -23.23 -3.64 5.77
N GLN A 121 -22.15 -3.09 5.29
CA GLN A 121 -21.76 -3.17 3.89
C GLN A 121 -20.39 -3.86 3.75
N PRO A 122 -20.35 -5.20 3.82
CA PRO A 122 -19.13 -5.93 3.58
C PRO A 122 -18.69 -5.79 2.12
N PHE A 123 -17.38 -5.79 1.91
CA PHE A 123 -16.77 -5.77 0.59
C PHE A 123 -15.56 -6.69 0.52
N VAL A 124 -15.24 -7.12 -0.68
CA VAL A 124 -14.01 -7.83 -1.02
C VAL A 124 -13.39 -7.19 -2.26
N GLU A 125 -12.07 -7.23 -2.33
CA GLU A 125 -11.33 -6.63 -3.44
C GLU A 125 -10.16 -7.50 -3.86
N ALA A 126 -9.78 -7.39 -5.14
CA ALA A 126 -8.60 -8.01 -5.69
C ALA A 126 -7.88 -6.98 -6.57
N LEU A 127 -6.70 -6.54 -6.14
CA LEU A 127 -5.99 -5.44 -6.76
C LEU A 127 -4.61 -5.88 -7.25
N GLY A 128 -4.20 -5.33 -8.38
CA GLY A 128 -2.84 -5.46 -8.92
C GLY A 128 -2.19 -4.11 -9.12
N GLY A 129 -0.88 -4.04 -8.96
CA GLY A 129 -0.20 -2.77 -9.12
C GLY A 129 1.28 -2.83 -8.84
N GLY A 130 1.81 -1.77 -8.26
CA GLY A 130 3.22 -1.65 -7.93
C GLY A 130 3.49 -1.04 -6.57
N ALA A 131 4.68 -1.32 -6.09
CA ALA A 131 5.26 -0.70 -4.90
C ALA A 131 6.59 -0.08 -5.25
N HIS A 132 6.87 1.09 -4.68
CA HIS A 132 8.16 1.77 -4.75
C HIS A 132 8.71 1.94 -3.34
N SER A 133 9.96 1.54 -3.12
CA SER A 133 10.61 1.68 -1.82
C SER A 133 12.02 2.23 -1.96
N ASN A 134 12.37 3.20 -1.14
CA ASN A 134 13.72 3.77 -1.06
C ASN A 134 14.62 3.01 -0.06
N THR A 135 14.09 2.07 0.71
CA THR A 135 14.81 1.36 1.77
C THR A 135 16.05 0.64 1.25
N TYR A 136 15.93 0.00 0.10
CA TYR A 136 17.03 -0.76 -0.50
C TYR A 136 18.13 0.12 -1.10
N SER A 137 17.80 1.28 -1.65
CA SER A 137 18.82 2.23 -2.14
C SER A 137 19.64 2.82 -1.01
N ASN A 138 19.00 3.15 0.11
CA ASN A 138 19.68 3.62 1.31
C ASN A 138 20.57 2.53 1.90
N LEU A 139 20.14 1.25 1.89
CA LEU A 139 20.94 0.11 2.31
C LEU A 139 22.19 -0.08 1.41
N ALA A 140 22.01 0.01 0.08
CA ALA A 140 23.11 -0.12 -0.87
C ALA A 140 24.18 0.96 -0.64
N SER A 141 23.76 2.20 -0.41
CA SER A 141 24.66 3.31 -0.12
C SER A 141 25.41 3.13 1.19
N ALA A 142 24.77 2.61 2.22
CA ALA A 142 25.40 2.31 3.51
C ALA A 142 26.37 1.12 3.43
N CYS A 143 26.05 0.10 2.65
CA CYS A 143 26.91 -1.06 2.45
C CYS A 143 28.15 -0.74 1.59
N ALA A 144 28.09 0.20 0.67
CA ALA A 144 29.21 0.60 -0.18
C ALA A 144 30.44 1.07 0.62
N LEU A 145 30.23 1.56 1.84
CA LEU A 145 31.29 1.97 2.76
C LEU A 145 31.94 0.81 3.55
N SER A 146 31.25 -0.34 3.63
CA SER A 146 31.65 -1.44 4.53
C SER A 146 31.77 -2.78 3.82
N CYS A 147 31.35 -2.90 2.57
CA CYS A 147 31.29 -4.14 1.83
C CYS A 147 31.98 -4.01 0.47
N THR A 148 32.70 -5.05 0.06
CA THR A 148 33.31 -5.13 -1.28
C THR A 148 32.29 -5.75 -2.24
N GLY A 149 31.52 -4.92 -2.92
CA GLY A 149 30.55 -5.37 -3.94
C GLY A 149 29.51 -4.32 -4.30
N THR A 150 29.08 -4.30 -5.54
CA THR A 150 27.97 -3.46 -5.99
C THR A 150 26.65 -4.16 -5.72
N LEU A 151 25.87 -3.60 -4.81
CA LEU A 151 24.49 -4.01 -4.58
C LEU A 151 23.58 -3.20 -5.50
N THR A 152 22.86 -3.86 -6.38
CA THR A 152 21.87 -3.21 -7.27
C THR A 152 20.45 -3.58 -6.81
N PRO A 153 19.91 -2.89 -5.81
CA PRO A 153 18.56 -3.17 -5.32
C PRO A 153 17.52 -2.65 -6.29
N SER A 154 16.45 -3.40 -6.47
CA SER A 154 15.27 -2.91 -7.17
C SER A 154 14.42 -2.07 -6.24
N ASN A 155 14.17 -0.83 -6.63
CA ASN A 155 13.30 0.07 -5.88
C ASN A 155 11.81 -0.16 -6.20
N ASN A 156 11.50 -0.94 -7.23
CA ASN A 156 10.15 -1.21 -7.69
C ASN A 156 9.81 -2.69 -7.53
N ALA A 157 8.57 -2.96 -7.15
CA ALA A 157 8.02 -4.31 -7.03
C ALA A 157 6.64 -4.37 -7.65
N ALA A 158 6.29 -5.51 -8.23
CA ALA A 158 4.90 -5.82 -8.52
C ALA A 158 4.18 -6.16 -7.20
N THR A 159 2.91 -5.71 -7.09
CA THR A 159 2.04 -5.99 -5.94
C THR A 159 0.77 -6.68 -6.40
N PHE A 160 0.30 -7.59 -5.58
CA PHE A 160 -1.03 -8.17 -5.69
C PHE A 160 -1.67 -8.16 -4.31
N ILE A 161 -2.92 -7.69 -4.25
CA ILE A 161 -3.68 -7.56 -3.02
C ILE A 161 -4.97 -8.33 -3.18
N ILE A 162 -5.31 -9.11 -2.17
CA ILE A 162 -6.64 -9.68 -1.99
C ILE A 162 -7.08 -9.40 -0.56
N GLY A 163 -8.26 -8.86 -0.42
CA GLY A 163 -8.72 -8.46 0.90
C GLY A 163 -10.19 -8.11 0.92
N GLY A 164 -10.59 -7.54 2.04
CA GLY A 164 -11.94 -7.08 2.24
C GLY A 164 -12.14 -6.44 3.59
N GLY A 165 -13.29 -5.85 3.75
CA GLY A 165 -13.61 -5.10 4.96
C GLY A 165 -15.11 -4.89 5.12
N LEU A 166 -15.39 -3.97 6.01
CA LEU A 166 -16.75 -3.63 6.37
C LEU A 166 -16.90 -2.12 6.42
N ASP A 167 -17.90 -1.61 5.72
CA ASP A 167 -18.32 -0.21 5.81
C ASP A 167 -19.64 -0.12 6.56
N ILE A 168 -19.76 0.88 7.43
CA ILE A 168 -20.96 1.17 8.22
C ILE A 168 -21.41 2.57 7.86
N PRO A 169 -22.52 2.73 7.11
CA PRO A 169 -23.07 4.03 6.81
C PRO A 169 -23.47 4.81 8.06
N LEU A 170 -22.97 6.02 8.19
CA LEU A 170 -23.35 6.95 9.25
C LEU A 170 -24.38 7.96 8.73
N THR A 171 -24.16 8.44 7.51
CA THR A 171 -25.03 9.36 6.80
C THR A 171 -25.10 8.97 5.32
N HIS A 172 -25.91 9.67 4.53
CA HIS A 172 -25.97 9.43 3.08
C HIS A 172 -24.63 9.66 2.36
N GLY A 173 -23.77 10.53 2.89
CA GLY A 173 -22.49 10.90 2.27
C GLY A 173 -21.25 10.31 2.96
N ILE A 174 -21.39 9.65 4.12
CA ILE A 174 -20.24 9.22 4.92
C ILE A 174 -20.50 7.84 5.54
N SER A 175 -19.52 6.95 5.39
CA SER A 175 -19.43 5.70 6.14
C SER A 175 -18.13 5.65 6.95
N ILE A 176 -18.15 4.92 8.04
CA ILE A 176 -16.93 4.50 8.74
C ILE A 176 -16.52 3.13 8.22
N ARG A 177 -15.21 2.94 8.02
CA ARG A 177 -14.59 1.64 7.74
C ARG A 177 -13.82 1.22 8.99
N PRO A 178 -14.44 0.48 9.92
CA PRO A 178 -13.76 0.10 11.16
C PRO A 178 -12.64 -0.91 10.92
N VAL A 179 -12.77 -1.73 9.88
CA VAL A 179 -11.80 -2.77 9.57
C VAL A 179 -11.78 -3.12 8.10
N GLN A 180 -10.58 -3.19 7.56
CA GLN A 180 -10.26 -3.85 6.30
C GLN A 180 -8.98 -4.66 6.52
N VAL A 181 -8.96 -5.89 6.05
CA VAL A 181 -7.83 -6.80 6.17
C VAL A 181 -7.44 -7.26 4.78
N ASP A 182 -6.18 -7.07 4.45
CA ASP A 182 -5.66 -7.38 3.12
C ASP A 182 -4.40 -8.24 3.23
N TYR A 183 -4.37 -9.26 2.42
CA TYR A 183 -3.15 -9.99 2.10
C TYR A 183 -2.46 -9.30 0.94
N VAL A 184 -1.23 -8.85 1.17
CA VAL A 184 -0.43 -8.07 0.21
C VAL A 184 0.79 -8.90 -0.18
N LEU A 185 0.78 -9.40 -1.40
CA LEU A 185 1.92 -10.04 -2.01
C LEU A 185 2.76 -8.98 -2.71
N THR A 186 4.03 -8.82 -2.31
CA THR A 186 4.99 -7.96 -3.00
C THR A 186 6.14 -8.79 -3.54
N ARG A 187 6.62 -8.44 -4.74
CA ARG A 187 7.71 -9.13 -5.39
C ARG A 187 8.84 -8.15 -5.72
N PHE A 188 9.67 -7.87 -4.72
CA PHE A 188 10.90 -7.10 -4.93
C PHE A 188 11.99 -8.01 -5.52
N GLY A 189 12.51 -7.64 -6.68
CA GLY A 189 13.72 -8.25 -7.22
C GLY A 189 14.93 -7.72 -6.44
N ASN A 190 15.72 -8.60 -5.85
CA ASN A 190 17.00 -8.21 -5.27
C ASN A 190 18.07 -9.26 -5.56
N ASN A 191 19.30 -8.80 -5.68
CA ASN A 191 20.47 -9.66 -5.86
C ASN A 191 21.01 -10.28 -4.56
N PHE A 192 20.34 -10.01 -3.42
CA PHE A 192 20.78 -10.49 -2.10
C PHE A 192 20.34 -11.93 -1.81
N THR A 193 19.35 -12.43 -2.53
CA THR A 193 18.82 -13.77 -2.29
C THR A 193 18.69 -14.50 -3.61
N GLN A 194 19.45 -15.53 -3.79
CA GLN A 194 19.23 -16.53 -4.85
C GLN A 194 17.99 -17.36 -4.47
N GLY A 195 16.81 -16.78 -4.56
CA GLY A 195 15.59 -17.46 -4.15
C GLY A 195 14.32 -16.68 -4.52
N ASN A 196 13.20 -17.26 -4.17
CA ASN A 196 11.87 -16.71 -4.44
C ASN A 196 11.67 -15.38 -3.68
N ASN A 197 11.50 -14.28 -4.39
CA ASN A 197 11.45 -12.92 -3.84
C ASN A 197 10.02 -12.49 -3.42
N ASN A 198 9.11 -13.44 -3.23
CA ASN A 198 7.76 -13.17 -2.81
C ASN A 198 7.72 -12.83 -1.31
N GLN A 199 7.10 -11.71 -0.98
CA GLN A 199 6.91 -11.28 0.40
C GLN A 199 5.42 -11.28 0.70
N ASN A 200 5.06 -11.97 1.76
CA ASN A 200 3.67 -12.16 2.19
C ASN A 200 3.39 -11.23 3.36
N ASN A 201 2.64 -10.18 3.12
CA ASN A 201 2.38 -9.14 4.10
C ASN A 201 0.90 -9.15 4.48
N LEU A 202 0.62 -8.80 5.73
CA LEU A 202 -0.74 -8.60 6.21
C LEU A 202 -0.92 -7.12 6.50
N ARG A 203 -1.99 -6.54 5.95
CA ARG A 203 -2.33 -5.13 6.09
C ARG A 203 -3.68 -4.98 6.77
N TYR A 204 -3.76 -4.03 7.68
CA TYR A 204 -4.98 -3.61 8.37
C TYR A 204 -5.23 -2.14 8.10
N ASN A 205 -6.44 -1.81 7.67
CA ASN A 205 -6.85 -0.43 7.41
C ASN A 205 -8.09 -0.09 8.22
N GLY A 206 -8.18 1.17 8.66
CA GLY A 206 -9.37 1.71 9.30
C GLY A 206 -9.52 3.20 9.01
N GLY A 207 -10.74 3.65 8.71
CA GLY A 207 -10.93 5.03 8.27
C GLY A 207 -12.36 5.42 7.95
N ILE A 208 -12.50 6.34 7.00
CA ILE A 208 -13.76 6.94 6.58
C ILE A 208 -13.90 6.79 5.07
N VAL A 209 -15.13 6.61 4.61
CA VAL A 209 -15.49 6.54 3.19
C VAL A 209 -16.50 7.63 2.88
N PHE A 210 -16.17 8.48 1.92
CA PHE A 210 -17.08 9.50 1.40
C PHE A 210 -17.81 8.93 0.18
N HIS A 211 -19.11 9.24 0.06
CA HIS A 211 -20.00 8.75 -0.97
C HIS A 211 -20.54 9.89 -1.81
N PHE A 212 -20.53 9.69 -3.15
CA PHE A 212 -21.00 10.68 -4.15
C PHE A 212 -21.86 10.03 -5.23
#